data_749059504760f224083a8068336e7d59
#
_entry.id   749059504760f224083a8068336e7d59
#
_cell.length_a   1.000
_cell.length_b   1.000
_cell.length_c   1.000
_cell.angle_alpha   90.00
_cell.angle_beta   90.00
_cell.angle_gamma   90.00
#
_symmetry.space_group_name_H-M   'P 1'
#
loop_
_entity.id
_entity.type
_entity.pdbx_description
1 polymer ?
#
loop_
_entity_poly.entity_id
_entity_poly.type
_entity_poly.pdbx_seq_one_letter_code
_entity_poly.pdbx_strand_id
1 'polypeptide(L)'
;MTPIDLLIKPHSILQSALPAEGGPANVSTLSGMGLAIRERHIVAIDTPANLSAQYQPSETLDLPSHLLMPGLINAHGHALGIVSRGSTATADVLAAPLALGADSNTRAFSNDELFAAAQLAFTEMMLAGTTTCADLSPFSELVAKAAEAVGIHAQISVPVTDEANAWTGSAQEGLERALALHDSYARHPRIGIALGLPSLAHVDGDTLAKAAMYAEELGLAVQVLLHQSPAHVLATETRHGCSGVELLETVGLLGPNLQAVHLNALDDSDVELLRRYRVGLVRCHHPFEHQMRNWTWMSREQPIALGSGGYGLNYYADSFQSIAAHGVSGLYHATQGAAQVMGLEENIGTLAAGKLADVIALDLRVLDTRIHVDAISVDIPQLLTLGRANQAVTDVWVAGSRRVSSRQLVD
;
A
#
# COMPACT_ATOMS: atom_id res chain seq x y z
N MET A 1 38.34 -2.00 -1.85
CA MET A 1 36.96 -1.65 -2.21
C MET A 1 36.04 -2.79 -1.76
N THR A 2 34.91 -2.46 -1.18
CA THR A 2 33.92 -3.47 -0.76
C THR A 2 33.08 -3.88 -1.97
N PRO A 3 32.89 -5.18 -2.27
CA PRO A 3 32.03 -5.60 -3.37
C PRO A 3 30.59 -5.25 -3.09
N ILE A 4 29.87 -4.81 -4.12
CA ILE A 4 28.43 -4.55 -4.12
C ILE A 4 27.81 -5.06 -5.44
N ASP A 5 26.51 -5.28 -5.45
CA ASP A 5 25.85 -5.81 -6.63
C ASP A 5 25.58 -4.71 -7.65
N LEU A 6 25.07 -3.55 -7.19
CA LEU A 6 24.59 -2.51 -8.08
C LEU A 6 24.97 -1.10 -7.56
N LEU A 7 25.44 -0.26 -8.48
CA LEU A 7 25.58 1.18 -8.29
C LEU A 7 24.68 1.90 -9.29
N ILE A 8 23.74 2.71 -8.81
CA ILE A 8 22.88 3.53 -9.64
C ILE A 8 23.32 4.99 -9.54
N LYS A 9 23.46 5.65 -10.70
CA LYS A 9 23.81 7.08 -10.81
C LYS A 9 22.66 7.82 -11.48
N PRO A 10 21.68 8.31 -10.73
CA PRO A 10 20.52 9.02 -11.26
C PRO A 10 20.81 10.51 -11.49
N HIS A 11 19.84 11.21 -12.09
CA HIS A 11 19.76 12.67 -12.08
C HIS A 11 19.58 13.21 -10.65
N SER A 12 18.64 12.62 -9.91
CA SER A 12 18.32 13.01 -8.53
C SER A 12 17.68 11.86 -7.74
N ILE A 13 17.65 12.01 -6.42
CA ILE A 13 17.03 11.07 -5.46
C ILE A 13 15.98 11.84 -4.67
N LEU A 14 14.73 11.32 -4.62
CA LEU A 14 13.66 11.87 -3.81
C LEU A 14 13.90 11.57 -2.33
N GLN A 15 13.73 12.59 -1.50
CA GLN A 15 13.68 12.48 -0.06
C GLN A 15 12.38 13.04 0.49
N SER A 16 11.80 12.37 1.47
CA SER A 16 10.65 12.85 2.20
C SER A 16 10.89 12.75 3.71
N ALA A 17 10.43 13.74 4.45
CA ALA A 17 10.51 13.74 5.91
C ALA A 17 9.31 14.51 6.48
N LEU A 18 8.83 14.10 7.66
CA LEU A 18 7.96 14.94 8.47
C LEU A 18 8.81 16.00 9.16
N PRO A 19 8.40 17.28 9.14
CA PRO A 19 9.08 18.32 9.91
C PRO A 19 8.89 18.06 11.41
N ALA A 20 9.94 18.35 12.20
CA ALA A 20 9.98 18.13 13.63
C ALA A 20 8.88 18.90 14.43
N GLU A 21 8.33 19.97 13.86
CA GLU A 21 7.36 20.88 14.51
C GLU A 21 5.92 20.75 13.95
N GLY A 22 5.57 19.62 13.31
CA GLY A 22 4.19 19.37 12.89
C GLY A 22 3.71 20.28 11.75
N GLY A 23 4.42 20.29 10.63
CA GLY A 23 4.01 20.91 9.36
C GLY A 23 3.66 19.88 8.30
N PRO A 24 3.34 20.30 7.06
CA PRO A 24 3.21 19.39 5.93
C PRO A 24 4.52 18.66 5.68
N ALA A 25 4.44 17.42 5.15
CA ALA A 25 5.62 16.65 4.80
C ALA A 25 6.52 17.46 3.85
N ASN A 26 7.80 17.50 4.17
CA ASN A 26 8.81 18.12 3.31
C ASN A 26 9.28 17.06 2.30
N VAL A 27 9.06 17.31 1.02
CA VAL A 27 9.52 16.45 -0.06
C VAL A 27 10.48 17.25 -0.92
N SER A 28 11.69 16.73 -1.08
CA SER A 28 12.77 17.40 -1.81
C SER A 28 13.55 16.40 -2.65
N THR A 29 14.46 16.89 -3.47
CA THR A 29 15.38 16.06 -4.27
C THR A 29 16.83 16.39 -3.99
N LEU A 30 17.66 15.36 -3.94
CA LEU A 30 19.11 15.45 -3.89
C LEU A 30 19.68 15.19 -5.28
N SER A 31 20.40 16.14 -5.83
CA SER A 31 21.10 15.99 -7.10
C SER A 31 22.59 15.60 -6.87
N GLY A 32 23.18 14.94 -7.87
CA GLY A 32 24.62 14.57 -7.83
C GLY A 32 24.95 13.43 -6.86
N MET A 33 23.95 12.68 -6.41
CA MET A 33 24.08 11.51 -5.55
C MET A 33 23.87 10.23 -6.33
N GLY A 34 24.55 9.16 -5.91
CA GLY A 34 24.33 7.79 -6.35
C GLY A 34 23.80 6.92 -5.22
N LEU A 35 23.34 5.73 -5.55
CA LEU A 35 22.79 4.76 -4.61
C LEU A 35 23.49 3.41 -4.83
N ALA A 36 24.04 2.82 -3.76
CA ALA A 36 24.75 1.55 -3.76
C ALA A 36 23.91 0.47 -3.08
N ILE A 37 23.72 -0.68 -3.76
CA ILE A 37 22.94 -1.82 -3.29
C ILE A 37 23.84 -3.03 -3.15
N ARG A 38 23.70 -3.74 -2.03
CA ARG A 38 24.30 -5.06 -1.82
C ARG A 38 23.25 -6.01 -1.29
N GLU A 39 23.09 -7.14 -1.96
CA GLU A 39 22.03 -8.12 -1.68
C GLU A 39 20.66 -7.47 -1.70
N ARG A 40 20.04 -7.35 -0.55
CA ARG A 40 18.68 -6.81 -0.40
C ARG A 40 18.64 -5.35 0.05
N HIS A 41 19.80 -4.75 0.39
CA HIS A 41 19.84 -3.51 1.15
C HIS A 41 20.56 -2.38 0.43
N ILE A 42 20.09 -1.18 0.66
CA ILE A 42 20.84 0.05 0.37
C ILE A 42 22.00 0.11 1.35
N VAL A 43 23.24 0.15 0.86
CA VAL A 43 24.41 0.23 1.72
C VAL A 43 24.96 1.63 1.84
N ALA A 44 24.74 2.50 0.85
CA ALA A 44 25.16 3.89 0.89
C ALA A 44 24.40 4.75 -0.14
N ILE A 45 24.26 6.03 0.21
CA ILE A 45 23.87 7.11 -0.71
C ILE A 45 24.91 8.21 -0.54
N ASP A 46 25.68 8.49 -1.60
CA ASP A 46 26.77 9.47 -1.57
C ASP A 46 27.07 9.92 -3.01
N THR A 47 28.01 10.84 -3.19
CA THR A 47 28.45 11.22 -4.52
C THR A 47 28.99 10.01 -5.29
N PRO A 48 28.80 9.91 -6.61
CA PRO A 48 29.33 8.81 -7.41
C PRO A 48 30.85 8.63 -7.26
N ALA A 49 31.60 9.71 -7.03
CA ALA A 49 33.05 9.65 -6.81
C ALA A 49 33.37 8.91 -5.49
N ASN A 50 32.69 9.26 -4.40
CA ASN A 50 32.88 8.60 -3.09
C ASN A 50 32.48 7.14 -3.15
N LEU A 51 31.34 6.82 -3.78
CA LEU A 51 30.88 5.45 -3.93
C LEU A 51 31.86 4.60 -4.74
N SER A 52 32.38 5.14 -5.86
CA SER A 52 33.36 4.44 -6.68
C SER A 52 34.73 4.27 -6.01
N ALA A 53 35.08 5.13 -5.04
CA ALA A 53 36.29 4.98 -4.23
C ALA A 53 36.15 3.89 -3.14
N GLN A 54 34.91 3.70 -2.60
CA GLN A 54 34.67 2.76 -1.50
C GLN A 54 34.24 1.38 -1.98
N TYR A 55 33.45 1.30 -3.06
CA TYR A 55 32.79 0.09 -3.53
C TYR A 55 33.28 -0.35 -4.92
N GLN A 56 33.17 -1.67 -5.13
CA GLN A 56 33.38 -2.31 -6.43
C GLN A 56 32.07 -2.94 -6.88
N PRO A 57 31.29 -2.24 -7.73
CA PRO A 57 30.01 -2.75 -8.20
C PRO A 57 30.17 -3.85 -9.24
N SER A 58 29.30 -4.88 -9.20
CA SER A 58 29.17 -5.87 -10.27
C SER A 58 28.47 -5.28 -11.48
N GLU A 59 27.51 -4.36 -11.24
CA GLU A 59 26.79 -3.62 -12.27
C GLU A 59 26.73 -2.14 -11.93
N THR A 60 26.82 -1.28 -12.94
CA THR A 60 26.60 0.17 -12.81
C THR A 60 25.56 0.61 -13.81
N LEU A 61 24.52 1.30 -13.31
CA LEU A 61 23.47 1.92 -14.12
C LEU A 61 23.63 3.43 -14.10
N ASP A 62 23.91 4.01 -15.26
CA ASP A 62 23.93 5.46 -15.46
C ASP A 62 22.55 5.92 -15.96
N LEU A 63 21.82 6.64 -15.11
CA LEU A 63 20.44 7.09 -15.32
C LEU A 63 20.34 8.63 -15.24
N PRO A 64 21.04 9.39 -16.13
CA PRO A 64 21.24 10.84 -16.00
C PRO A 64 19.95 11.66 -16.15
N SER A 65 18.86 11.07 -16.62
CA SER A 65 17.53 11.72 -16.74
C SER A 65 16.49 11.15 -15.79
N HIS A 66 16.88 10.31 -14.83
CA HIS A 66 15.92 9.63 -13.96
C HIS A 66 15.95 10.17 -12.54
N LEU A 67 14.77 10.19 -11.92
CA LEU A 67 14.61 10.31 -10.48
C LEU A 67 14.59 8.90 -9.87
N LEU A 68 15.35 8.69 -8.80
CA LEU A 68 15.10 7.55 -7.91
C LEU A 68 14.20 7.98 -6.76
N MET A 69 13.26 7.15 -6.40
CA MET A 69 12.44 7.32 -5.20
C MET A 69 12.14 5.98 -4.53
N PRO A 70 11.70 5.98 -3.27
CA PRO A 70 11.21 4.76 -2.64
C PRO A 70 10.09 4.13 -3.47
N GLY A 71 10.04 2.81 -3.48
CA GLY A 71 8.89 2.10 -4.04
C GLY A 71 7.59 2.58 -3.41
N LEU A 72 6.55 2.72 -4.22
CA LEU A 72 5.23 3.11 -3.74
C LEU A 72 4.61 1.99 -2.92
N ILE A 73 3.84 2.37 -1.91
CA ILE A 73 3.11 1.48 -1.03
C ILE A 73 1.62 1.72 -1.20
N ASN A 74 0.90 0.71 -1.67
CA ASN A 74 -0.56 0.69 -1.73
C ASN A 74 -1.09 0.08 -0.42
N ALA A 75 -1.49 0.91 0.54
CA ALA A 75 -1.87 0.45 1.87
C ALA A 75 -3.26 -0.20 1.94
N HIS A 76 -4.03 -0.23 0.86
CA HIS A 76 -5.28 -0.98 0.75
C HIS A 76 -5.67 -1.18 -0.70
N GLY A 77 -5.84 -2.43 -1.10
CA GLY A 77 -6.31 -2.84 -2.41
C GLY A 77 -7.07 -4.16 -2.36
N HIS A 78 -7.62 -4.54 -3.51
CA HIS A 78 -8.33 -5.80 -3.74
C HIS A 78 -7.84 -6.39 -5.06
N ALA A 79 -6.80 -7.20 -5.04
CA ALA A 79 -6.20 -7.76 -6.25
C ALA A 79 -7.22 -8.53 -7.11
N LEU A 80 -8.12 -9.26 -6.49
CA LEU A 80 -9.19 -9.98 -7.19
C LEU A 80 -10.28 -9.06 -7.77
N GLY A 81 -10.33 -7.78 -7.41
CA GLY A 81 -11.22 -6.80 -8.03
C GLY A 81 -11.02 -6.66 -9.54
N ILE A 82 -9.85 -7.05 -10.07
CA ILE A 82 -9.53 -7.00 -11.50
C ILE A 82 -10.48 -7.87 -12.36
N VAL A 83 -11.08 -8.92 -11.79
CA VAL A 83 -12.03 -9.78 -12.52
C VAL A 83 -13.33 -9.05 -12.92
N SER A 84 -13.65 -7.95 -12.24
CA SER A 84 -14.81 -7.09 -12.54
C SER A 84 -14.49 -5.96 -13.52
N ARG A 85 -13.22 -5.82 -13.97
CA ARG A 85 -12.80 -4.78 -14.91
C ARG A 85 -13.62 -4.83 -16.20
N GLY A 86 -14.18 -3.68 -16.59
CA GLY A 86 -15.03 -3.57 -17.77
C GLY A 86 -16.49 -4.01 -17.55
N SER A 87 -16.87 -4.43 -16.35
CA SER A 87 -18.26 -4.65 -15.99
C SER A 87 -18.99 -3.29 -15.88
N THR A 88 -20.24 -3.26 -16.36
CA THR A 88 -21.12 -2.08 -16.25
C THR A 88 -21.89 -2.03 -14.93
N ALA A 89 -21.69 -2.97 -14.03
CA ALA A 89 -22.33 -3.03 -12.73
C ALA A 89 -21.84 -1.87 -11.85
N THR A 90 -22.72 -0.92 -11.60
CA THR A 90 -22.38 0.44 -11.20
C THR A 90 -22.35 0.68 -9.70
N ALA A 91 -22.99 -0.01 -8.83
CA ALA A 91 -23.17 0.47 -7.45
C ALA A 91 -22.39 -0.31 -6.38
N ASP A 92 -22.07 -1.56 -6.61
CA ASP A 92 -21.51 -2.44 -5.59
C ASP A 92 -20.11 -2.97 -5.93
N VAL A 93 -19.30 -2.15 -6.60
CA VAL A 93 -17.88 -2.50 -6.88
C VAL A 93 -17.11 -2.70 -5.56
N LEU A 94 -17.59 -2.13 -4.46
CA LEU A 94 -17.07 -2.34 -3.10
C LEU A 94 -17.34 -3.74 -2.56
N ALA A 95 -18.52 -4.27 -2.82
CA ALA A 95 -18.90 -5.62 -2.43
C ALA A 95 -18.37 -6.67 -3.44
N ALA A 96 -18.11 -6.27 -4.68
CA ALA A 96 -17.75 -7.20 -5.75
C ALA A 96 -16.51 -8.08 -5.44
N PRO A 97 -15.41 -7.58 -4.86
CA PRO A 97 -14.28 -8.43 -4.53
C PRO A 97 -14.58 -9.47 -3.45
N LEU A 98 -15.48 -9.15 -2.51
CA LEU A 98 -15.90 -10.06 -1.45
C LEU A 98 -17.09 -10.93 -1.86
N ALA A 99 -17.90 -10.44 -2.80
CA ALA A 99 -19.06 -11.15 -3.35
C ALA A 99 -18.71 -12.16 -4.46
N LEU A 100 -17.43 -12.44 -4.73
CA LEU A 100 -17.03 -13.45 -5.73
C LEU A 100 -17.72 -14.79 -5.43
N GLY A 101 -18.76 -15.08 -6.21
CA GLY A 101 -19.53 -16.32 -6.11
C GLY A 101 -20.72 -16.31 -5.15
N ALA A 102 -21.08 -15.18 -4.50
CA ALA A 102 -22.26 -15.09 -3.64
C ALA A 102 -23.56 -14.98 -4.45
N ASP A 103 -23.51 -14.44 -5.65
CA ASP A 103 -24.66 -14.35 -6.55
C ASP A 103 -24.72 -15.50 -7.55
N SER A 104 -25.87 -16.19 -7.63
CA SER A 104 -26.14 -17.29 -8.57
C SER A 104 -26.04 -16.88 -10.05
N ASN A 105 -25.93 -15.58 -10.33
CA ASN A 105 -25.80 -15.01 -11.68
C ASN A 105 -24.34 -14.61 -12.03
N THR A 106 -23.38 -14.67 -11.09
CA THR A 106 -21.98 -14.42 -11.40
C THR A 106 -21.30 -15.72 -11.82
N ARG A 107 -20.54 -15.66 -12.91
CA ARG A 107 -19.71 -16.79 -13.35
C ARG A 107 -18.76 -17.19 -12.22
N ALA A 108 -18.78 -18.45 -11.83
CA ALA A 108 -17.76 -18.98 -10.92
C ALA A 108 -16.39 -18.99 -11.62
N PHE A 109 -15.37 -18.42 -10.97
CA PHE A 109 -13.99 -18.47 -11.43
C PHE A 109 -13.29 -19.70 -10.84
N SER A 110 -12.47 -20.35 -11.66
CA SER A 110 -11.57 -21.40 -11.18
C SER A 110 -10.42 -20.81 -10.36
N ASN A 111 -9.77 -21.63 -9.53
CA ASN A 111 -8.59 -21.20 -8.78
C ASN A 111 -7.45 -20.69 -9.68
N ASP A 112 -7.26 -21.28 -10.86
CA ASP A 112 -6.26 -20.85 -11.83
C ASP A 112 -6.58 -19.46 -12.41
N GLU A 113 -7.87 -19.18 -12.70
CA GLU A 113 -8.30 -17.87 -13.14
C GLU A 113 -8.13 -16.80 -12.06
N LEU A 114 -8.45 -17.11 -10.81
CA LEU A 114 -8.26 -16.20 -9.68
C LEU A 114 -6.78 -15.94 -9.41
N PHE A 115 -5.96 -16.98 -9.47
CA PHE A 115 -4.51 -16.84 -9.33
C PHE A 115 -3.93 -15.94 -10.44
N ALA A 116 -4.29 -16.18 -11.70
CA ALA A 116 -3.85 -15.38 -12.83
C ALA A 116 -4.35 -13.92 -12.74
N ALA A 117 -5.57 -13.70 -12.24
CA ALA A 117 -6.12 -12.38 -12.01
C ALA A 117 -5.31 -11.62 -10.93
N ALA A 118 -5.01 -12.26 -9.80
CA ALA A 118 -4.20 -11.65 -8.76
C ALA A 118 -2.77 -11.35 -9.25
N GLN A 119 -2.16 -12.27 -10.02
CA GLN A 119 -0.85 -12.03 -10.64
C GLN A 119 -0.88 -10.80 -11.56
N LEU A 120 -1.92 -10.67 -12.38
CA LEU A 120 -2.08 -9.52 -13.28
C LEU A 120 -2.19 -8.22 -12.48
N ALA A 121 -3.00 -8.18 -11.42
CA ALA A 121 -3.16 -7.01 -10.56
C ALA A 121 -1.82 -6.57 -9.93
N PHE A 122 -1.08 -7.49 -9.31
CA PHE A 122 0.23 -7.18 -8.72
C PHE A 122 1.27 -6.80 -9.78
N THR A 123 1.21 -7.39 -10.96
CA THR A 123 2.05 -7.01 -12.10
C THR A 123 1.80 -5.57 -12.52
N GLU A 124 0.54 -5.17 -12.67
CA GLU A 124 0.18 -3.79 -13.03
C GLU A 124 0.60 -2.80 -11.94
N MET A 125 0.42 -3.13 -10.65
CA MET A 125 0.91 -2.33 -9.54
C MET A 125 2.43 -2.13 -9.64
N MET A 126 3.17 -3.20 -9.88
CA MET A 126 4.63 -3.15 -9.98
C MET A 126 5.10 -2.32 -11.18
N LEU A 127 4.49 -2.48 -12.34
CA LEU A 127 4.77 -1.67 -13.53
C LEU A 127 4.48 -0.18 -13.30
N ALA A 128 3.58 0.15 -12.38
CA ALA A 128 3.29 1.52 -11.94
C ALA A 128 4.20 2.01 -10.80
N GLY A 129 5.14 1.20 -10.34
CA GLY A 129 6.10 1.57 -9.29
C GLY A 129 5.68 1.18 -7.86
N THR A 130 4.60 0.43 -7.68
CA THR A 130 4.21 -0.09 -6.37
C THR A 130 5.05 -1.33 -6.04
N THR A 131 5.80 -1.29 -4.95
CA THR A 131 6.63 -2.40 -4.46
C THR A 131 6.02 -3.15 -3.30
N THR A 132 5.03 -2.53 -2.63
CA THR A 132 4.35 -3.09 -1.46
C THR A 132 2.85 -2.85 -1.55
N CYS A 133 2.04 -3.86 -1.24
CA CYS A 133 0.58 -3.77 -1.23
C CYS A 133 -0.01 -4.43 0.00
N ALA A 134 -1.01 -3.80 0.65
CA ALA A 134 -1.94 -4.48 1.54
C ALA A 134 -3.18 -4.88 0.73
N ASP A 135 -3.51 -6.16 0.73
CA ASP A 135 -4.63 -6.71 -0.04
C ASP A 135 -5.69 -7.32 0.88
N LEU A 136 -6.94 -6.96 0.66
CA LEU A 136 -8.11 -7.53 1.34
C LEU A 136 -9.00 -8.21 0.30
N SER A 137 -8.67 -9.44 -0.04
CA SER A 137 -9.44 -10.26 -0.99
C SER A 137 -9.77 -11.63 -0.40
N PRO A 138 -10.92 -12.23 -0.76
CA PRO A 138 -11.15 -13.66 -0.50
C PRO A 138 -10.15 -14.51 -1.28
N PHE A 139 -10.12 -15.82 -1.03
CA PHE A 139 -9.11 -16.72 -1.60
C PHE A 139 -7.67 -16.29 -1.29
N SER A 140 -7.46 -15.80 -0.07
CA SER A 140 -6.23 -15.18 0.40
C SER A 140 -4.99 -16.06 0.17
N GLU A 141 -5.14 -17.39 0.17
CA GLU A 141 -4.07 -18.35 -0.14
C GLU A 141 -3.59 -18.22 -1.59
N LEU A 142 -4.51 -18.00 -2.54
CA LEU A 142 -4.18 -17.78 -3.95
C LEU A 142 -3.55 -16.42 -4.16
N VAL A 143 -4.07 -15.41 -3.47
CA VAL A 143 -3.55 -14.03 -3.54
C VAL A 143 -2.11 -13.98 -2.97
N ALA A 144 -1.86 -14.64 -1.84
CA ALA A 144 -0.51 -14.73 -1.27
C ALA A 144 0.49 -15.40 -2.22
N LYS A 145 0.10 -16.53 -2.85
CA LYS A 145 0.92 -17.21 -3.86
C LYS A 145 1.17 -16.35 -5.10
N ALA A 146 0.17 -15.56 -5.53
CA ALA A 146 0.31 -14.66 -6.66
C ALA A 146 1.30 -13.52 -6.35
N ALA A 147 1.22 -12.92 -5.17
CA ALA A 147 2.16 -11.91 -4.71
C ALA A 147 3.59 -12.46 -4.60
N GLU A 148 3.74 -13.68 -4.08
CA GLU A 148 5.03 -14.37 -4.02
C GLU A 148 5.63 -14.59 -5.42
N ALA A 149 4.82 -15.07 -6.37
CA ALA A 149 5.23 -15.35 -7.75
C ALA A 149 5.65 -14.08 -8.51
N VAL A 150 4.92 -12.97 -8.32
CA VAL A 150 5.27 -11.67 -8.92
C VAL A 150 6.49 -11.05 -8.22
N GLY A 151 6.71 -11.36 -6.95
CA GLY A 151 7.85 -10.88 -6.17
C GLY A 151 7.63 -9.52 -5.51
N ILE A 152 6.39 -9.07 -5.38
CA ILE A 152 6.01 -7.87 -4.63
C ILE A 152 6.01 -8.14 -3.12
N HIS A 153 6.21 -7.11 -2.28
CA HIS A 153 5.87 -7.22 -0.88
C HIS A 153 4.35 -7.16 -0.71
N ALA A 154 3.77 -8.04 0.10
CA ALA A 154 2.33 -8.03 0.34
C ALA A 154 1.99 -8.31 1.81
N GLN A 155 1.07 -7.50 2.35
CA GLN A 155 0.30 -7.82 3.53
C GLN A 155 -1.04 -8.40 3.04
N ILE A 156 -1.31 -9.65 3.35
CA ILE A 156 -2.55 -10.33 2.99
C ILE A 156 -3.50 -10.23 4.18
N SER A 157 -4.48 -9.33 4.09
CA SER A 157 -5.52 -9.13 5.10
C SER A 157 -6.65 -10.13 4.85
N VAL A 158 -6.65 -11.22 5.61
CA VAL A 158 -7.58 -12.33 5.42
C VAL A 158 -8.97 -11.95 5.91
N PRO A 159 -10.02 -11.99 5.07
CA PRO A 159 -11.37 -11.59 5.46
C PRO A 159 -11.94 -12.43 6.59
N VAL A 160 -12.40 -11.75 7.66
CA VAL A 160 -13.15 -12.31 8.79
C VAL A 160 -14.55 -11.71 8.75
N THR A 161 -15.54 -12.48 8.28
CA THR A 161 -16.92 -12.01 8.06
C THR A 161 -17.91 -13.16 8.10
N ASP A 162 -19.08 -12.91 8.67
CA ASP A 162 -20.24 -13.83 8.64
C ASP A 162 -21.03 -13.72 7.33
N GLU A 163 -20.66 -12.78 6.46
CA GLU A 163 -21.22 -12.70 5.11
C GLU A 163 -20.71 -13.87 4.28
N ALA A 164 -21.61 -14.81 3.98
CA ALA A 164 -21.26 -16.00 3.21
C ALA A 164 -20.80 -15.65 1.80
N ASN A 165 -19.70 -16.22 1.38
CA ASN A 165 -19.12 -16.05 0.07
C ASN A 165 -18.62 -17.38 -0.48
N ALA A 166 -18.09 -17.40 -1.69
CA ALA A 166 -17.60 -18.64 -2.31
C ALA A 166 -16.35 -19.25 -1.63
N TRP A 167 -15.73 -18.51 -0.72
CA TRP A 167 -14.47 -18.92 -0.08
C TRP A 167 -14.63 -19.31 1.38
N THR A 168 -15.48 -18.59 2.17
CA THR A 168 -15.77 -18.88 3.57
C THR A 168 -17.26 -18.82 3.85
N GLY A 169 -17.73 -19.64 4.79
CA GLY A 169 -19.12 -19.66 5.24
C GLY A 169 -19.38 -18.87 6.53
N SER A 170 -18.32 -18.43 7.25
CA SER A 170 -18.43 -17.72 8.52
C SER A 170 -17.16 -16.95 8.88
N ALA A 171 -17.29 -15.97 9.78
CA ALA A 171 -16.18 -15.23 10.34
C ALA A 171 -15.19 -16.14 11.10
N GLN A 172 -15.71 -17.15 11.81
CA GLN A 172 -14.86 -18.14 12.51
C GLN A 172 -13.98 -18.90 11.51
N GLU A 173 -14.51 -19.34 10.37
CA GLU A 173 -13.73 -20.01 9.33
C GLU A 173 -12.67 -19.06 8.74
N GLY A 174 -13.03 -17.79 8.49
CA GLY A 174 -12.08 -16.76 8.04
C GLY A 174 -10.91 -16.61 9.01
N LEU A 175 -11.18 -16.57 10.31
CA LEU A 175 -10.17 -16.48 11.35
C LEU A 175 -9.25 -17.70 11.37
N GLU A 176 -9.80 -18.91 11.28
CA GLU A 176 -9.02 -20.17 11.22
C GLU A 176 -8.11 -20.21 9.99
N ARG A 177 -8.60 -19.76 8.83
CA ARG A 177 -7.79 -19.63 7.60
C ARG A 177 -6.67 -18.61 7.76
N ALA A 178 -6.95 -17.46 8.43
CA ALA A 178 -5.93 -16.45 8.70
C ALA A 178 -4.78 -17.01 9.53
N LEU A 179 -5.08 -17.77 10.60
CA LEU A 179 -4.08 -18.40 11.45
C LEU A 179 -3.27 -19.44 10.68
N ALA A 180 -3.92 -20.30 9.89
CA ALA A 180 -3.23 -21.31 9.08
C ALA A 180 -2.32 -20.66 8.02
N LEU A 181 -2.78 -19.57 7.42
CA LEU A 181 -1.98 -18.83 6.44
C LEU A 181 -0.81 -18.10 7.11
N HIS A 182 -1.02 -17.50 8.29
CA HIS A 182 0.04 -16.92 9.10
C HIS A 182 1.15 -17.94 9.40
N ASP A 183 0.81 -19.13 9.86
CA ASP A 183 1.79 -20.17 10.13
C ASP A 183 2.59 -20.56 8.88
N SER A 184 1.91 -20.61 7.72
CA SER A 184 2.52 -20.95 6.44
C SER A 184 3.53 -19.89 5.96
N TYR A 185 3.30 -18.62 6.28
CA TYR A 185 4.12 -17.48 5.84
C TYR A 185 4.93 -16.82 6.95
N ALA A 186 4.95 -17.36 8.18
CA ALA A 186 5.57 -16.74 9.37
C ALA A 186 7.04 -16.31 9.17
N ARG A 187 7.78 -16.93 8.25
CA ARG A 187 9.18 -16.61 7.93
C ARG A 187 9.38 -16.12 6.51
N HIS A 188 8.30 -15.83 5.79
CA HIS A 188 8.42 -15.39 4.41
C HIS A 188 8.94 -13.95 4.35
N PRO A 189 9.98 -13.67 3.55
CA PRO A 189 10.68 -12.38 3.60
C PRO A 189 9.89 -11.21 2.97
N ARG A 190 8.78 -11.47 2.28
CA ARG A 190 7.99 -10.46 1.58
C ARG A 190 6.48 -10.54 1.83
N ILE A 191 5.99 -11.65 2.36
CA ILE A 191 4.54 -11.84 2.58
C ILE A 191 4.28 -11.84 4.07
N GLY A 192 3.47 -10.90 4.53
CA GLY A 192 2.92 -10.84 5.88
C GLY A 192 1.42 -11.12 5.86
N ILE A 193 0.89 -11.67 6.94
CA ILE A 193 -0.54 -11.95 7.09
C ILE A 193 -1.12 -11.01 8.12
N ALA A 194 -2.33 -10.51 7.85
CA ALA A 194 -3.10 -9.65 8.72
C ALA A 194 -4.55 -10.16 8.80
N LEU A 195 -5.28 -9.74 9.81
CA LEU A 195 -6.73 -9.94 9.86
C LEU A 195 -7.42 -8.82 9.07
N GLY A 196 -8.43 -9.17 8.28
CA GLY A 196 -9.23 -8.23 7.52
C GLY A 196 -10.68 -8.19 8.05
N LEU A 197 -11.19 -7.02 8.38
CA LEU A 197 -12.57 -6.80 8.82
C LEU A 197 -13.30 -5.97 7.75
N PRO A 198 -13.92 -6.60 6.75
CA PRO A 198 -14.55 -5.88 5.64
C PRO A 198 -15.82 -5.13 6.08
N SER A 199 -16.48 -5.58 7.15
CA SER A 199 -17.61 -4.90 7.74
C SER A 199 -17.82 -5.31 9.19
N LEU A 200 -17.84 -4.36 10.10
CA LEU A 200 -18.11 -4.63 11.51
C LEU A 200 -19.57 -5.10 11.75
N ALA A 201 -20.50 -4.74 10.87
CA ALA A 201 -21.88 -5.22 10.94
C ALA A 201 -22.02 -6.72 10.62
N HIS A 202 -21.03 -7.34 10.02
CA HIS A 202 -21.04 -8.75 9.61
C HIS A 202 -20.09 -9.63 10.42
N VAL A 203 -19.75 -9.22 11.65
CA VAL A 203 -18.96 -10.02 12.59
C VAL A 203 -19.58 -9.87 13.98
N ASP A 204 -19.75 -10.96 14.70
CA ASP A 204 -20.23 -10.90 16.09
C ASP A 204 -19.14 -10.46 17.08
N GLY A 205 -19.55 -9.97 18.26
CA GLY A 205 -18.64 -9.47 19.28
C GLY A 205 -17.67 -10.51 19.82
N ASP A 206 -18.06 -11.76 19.91
CA ASP A 206 -17.19 -12.85 20.41
C ASP A 206 -16.08 -13.14 19.39
N THR A 207 -16.39 -13.14 18.10
CA THR A 207 -15.41 -13.31 17.03
C THR A 207 -14.46 -12.10 16.94
N LEU A 208 -14.96 -10.88 17.14
CA LEU A 208 -14.11 -9.69 17.22
C LEU A 208 -13.15 -9.74 18.42
N ALA A 209 -13.62 -10.20 19.58
CA ALA A 209 -12.77 -10.39 20.77
C ALA A 209 -11.70 -11.44 20.54
N LYS A 210 -12.01 -12.54 19.84
CA LYS A 210 -11.00 -13.53 19.43
C LYS A 210 -10.00 -12.95 18.44
N ALA A 211 -10.47 -12.17 17.47
CA ALA A 211 -9.58 -11.49 16.52
C ALA A 211 -8.61 -10.54 17.24
N ALA A 212 -9.08 -9.79 18.26
CA ALA A 212 -8.26 -8.94 19.09
C ALA A 212 -7.20 -9.73 19.86
N MET A 213 -7.60 -10.83 20.48
CA MET A 213 -6.69 -11.71 21.20
C MET A 213 -5.57 -12.27 20.29
N TYR A 214 -5.92 -12.79 19.12
CA TYR A 214 -4.91 -13.31 18.18
C TYR A 214 -4.03 -12.20 17.60
N ALA A 215 -4.59 -11.02 17.34
CA ALA A 215 -3.81 -9.89 16.88
C ALA A 215 -2.76 -9.47 17.90
N GLU A 216 -3.11 -9.45 19.19
CA GLU A 216 -2.17 -9.16 20.27
C GLU A 216 -1.13 -10.29 20.45
N GLU A 217 -1.56 -11.56 20.57
CA GLU A 217 -0.69 -12.71 20.84
C GLU A 217 0.33 -12.95 19.71
N LEU A 218 -0.07 -12.77 18.46
CA LEU A 218 0.75 -13.04 17.27
C LEU A 218 1.37 -11.78 16.66
N GLY A 219 1.05 -10.60 17.19
CA GLY A 219 1.52 -9.33 16.64
C GLY A 219 0.97 -9.04 15.25
N LEU A 220 -0.24 -9.51 14.93
CA LEU A 220 -0.85 -9.32 13.62
C LEU A 220 -1.39 -7.90 13.46
N ALA A 221 -1.19 -7.32 12.28
CA ALA A 221 -1.96 -6.15 11.88
C ALA A 221 -3.44 -6.52 11.67
N VAL A 222 -4.32 -5.56 11.91
CA VAL A 222 -5.75 -5.68 11.62
C VAL A 222 -6.15 -4.57 10.67
N GLN A 223 -6.67 -4.91 9.51
CA GLN A 223 -7.19 -3.93 8.55
C GLN A 223 -8.71 -3.94 8.59
N VAL A 224 -9.33 -2.79 8.84
CA VAL A 224 -10.78 -2.65 8.97
C VAL A 224 -11.32 -1.61 7.98
N LEU A 225 -12.38 -1.95 7.24
CA LEU A 225 -13.17 -0.96 6.49
C LEU A 225 -14.11 -0.27 7.48
N LEU A 226 -13.72 0.93 7.88
CA LEU A 226 -14.36 1.66 8.99
C LEU A 226 -15.08 2.89 8.48
N HIS A 227 -16.37 3.01 8.85
CA HIS A 227 -17.21 4.18 8.56
C HIS A 227 -17.14 4.65 7.09
N GLN A 228 -17.22 3.69 6.18
CA GLN A 228 -17.13 3.92 4.74
C GLN A 228 -18.27 4.81 4.21
N SER A 229 -19.47 4.72 4.81
CA SER A 229 -20.61 5.57 4.54
C SER A 229 -21.52 5.63 5.75
N PRO A 230 -22.48 6.59 5.82
CA PRO A 230 -23.50 6.63 6.88
C PRO A 230 -24.32 5.34 6.98
N ALA A 231 -24.53 4.63 5.87
CA ALA A 231 -25.25 3.35 5.89
C ALA A 231 -24.44 2.25 6.61
N HIS A 232 -23.12 2.22 6.45
CA HIS A 232 -22.26 1.27 7.17
C HIS A 232 -22.19 1.59 8.66
N VAL A 233 -22.18 2.87 9.04
CA VAL A 233 -22.28 3.29 10.45
C VAL A 233 -23.57 2.78 11.06
N LEU A 234 -24.72 3.08 10.42
CA LEU A 234 -26.04 2.66 10.88
C LEU A 234 -26.17 1.13 10.99
N ALA A 235 -25.59 0.38 10.04
CA ALA A 235 -25.62 -1.08 10.09
C ALA A 235 -24.83 -1.62 11.31
N THR A 236 -23.66 -1.04 11.59
CA THR A 236 -22.84 -1.39 12.76
C THR A 236 -23.55 -1.04 14.08
N GLU A 237 -24.11 0.16 14.19
CA GLU A 237 -24.87 0.61 15.36
C GLU A 237 -26.12 -0.27 15.59
N THR A 238 -26.82 -0.65 14.51
CA THR A 238 -27.98 -1.54 14.59
C THR A 238 -27.59 -2.92 15.14
N ARG A 239 -26.45 -3.43 14.75
CA ARG A 239 -25.95 -4.75 15.18
C ARG A 239 -25.41 -4.75 16.61
N HIS A 240 -24.64 -3.73 16.98
CA HIS A 240 -23.82 -3.71 18.19
C HIS A 240 -24.26 -2.69 19.24
N GLY A 241 -25.15 -1.76 18.89
CA GLY A 241 -25.64 -0.71 19.79
C GLY A 241 -24.66 0.43 20.06
N CYS A 242 -23.53 0.50 19.33
CA CYS A 242 -22.51 1.54 19.46
C CYS A 242 -21.84 1.81 18.12
N SER A 243 -21.04 2.88 18.01
CA SER A 243 -20.26 3.18 16.81
C SER A 243 -19.20 2.11 16.54
N GLY A 244 -18.72 2.04 15.29
CA GLY A 244 -17.66 1.11 14.93
C GLY A 244 -16.35 1.39 15.70
N VAL A 245 -16.04 2.64 16.00
CA VAL A 245 -14.83 3.01 16.75
C VAL A 245 -14.98 2.63 18.22
N GLU A 246 -16.14 2.89 18.84
CA GLU A 246 -16.43 2.46 20.22
C GLU A 246 -16.41 0.94 20.36
N LEU A 247 -16.94 0.22 19.35
CA LEU A 247 -16.86 -1.23 19.32
C LEU A 247 -15.42 -1.73 19.31
N LEU A 248 -14.59 -1.17 18.45
CA LEU A 248 -13.16 -1.52 18.35
C LEU A 248 -12.40 -1.20 19.64
N GLU A 249 -12.73 -0.11 20.34
CA GLU A 249 -12.21 0.19 21.67
C GLU A 249 -12.61 -0.88 22.69
N THR A 250 -13.91 -1.22 22.73
CA THR A 250 -14.48 -2.19 23.67
C THR A 250 -13.86 -3.58 23.53
N VAL A 251 -13.60 -4.03 22.31
CA VAL A 251 -12.98 -5.34 22.07
C VAL A 251 -11.45 -5.32 22.11
N GLY A 252 -10.83 -4.16 22.34
CA GLY A 252 -9.37 -4.02 22.48
C GLY A 252 -8.60 -4.00 21.15
N LEU A 253 -9.24 -3.69 20.04
CA LEU A 253 -8.60 -3.59 18.71
C LEU A 253 -8.02 -2.21 18.40
N LEU A 254 -8.39 -1.15 19.14
CA LEU A 254 -7.77 0.16 18.92
C LEU A 254 -6.30 0.16 19.35
N GLY A 255 -5.42 0.46 18.42
CA GLY A 255 -3.98 0.53 18.68
C GLY A 255 -3.17 0.78 17.41
N PRO A 256 -1.83 0.85 17.53
CA PRO A 256 -0.94 1.11 16.39
C PRO A 256 -0.98 0.02 15.30
N ASN A 257 -1.39 -1.20 15.63
CA ASN A 257 -1.50 -2.30 14.68
C ASN A 257 -2.81 -2.29 13.89
N LEU A 258 -3.76 -1.39 14.23
CA LEU A 258 -5.00 -1.22 13.50
C LEU A 258 -4.80 -0.27 12.31
N GLN A 259 -5.20 -0.70 11.14
CA GLN A 259 -5.22 0.04 9.89
C GLN A 259 -6.69 0.33 9.52
N ALA A 260 -7.15 1.54 9.81
CA ALA A 260 -8.52 1.94 9.55
C ALA A 260 -8.65 2.55 8.15
N VAL A 261 -9.48 1.94 7.31
CA VAL A 261 -9.64 2.28 5.88
C VAL A 261 -10.94 3.05 5.66
N HIS A 262 -10.94 4.00 4.73
CA HIS A 262 -12.01 4.88 4.31
C HIS A 262 -12.29 6.06 5.24
N LEU A 263 -12.93 5.87 6.39
CA LEU A 263 -13.17 6.91 7.42
C LEU A 263 -14.00 8.12 6.93
N ASN A 264 -15.00 7.86 6.06
CA ASN A 264 -15.78 8.91 5.40
C ASN A 264 -16.89 9.50 6.27
N ALA A 265 -17.32 8.79 7.31
CA ALA A 265 -18.46 9.15 8.15
C ALA A 265 -18.11 9.10 9.65
N LEU A 266 -17.01 9.77 10.03
CA LEU A 266 -16.60 9.94 11.43
C LEU A 266 -17.28 11.14 12.08
N ASP A 267 -17.58 11.04 13.36
CA ASP A 267 -17.87 12.18 14.23
C ASP A 267 -16.62 12.65 15.00
N ASP A 268 -16.79 13.65 15.89
CA ASP A 268 -15.67 14.22 16.62
C ASP A 268 -15.15 13.29 17.74
N SER A 269 -16.02 12.42 18.29
CA SER A 269 -15.62 11.42 19.29
C SER A 269 -14.83 10.28 18.68
N ASP A 270 -15.24 9.79 17.52
CA ASP A 270 -14.50 8.79 16.74
C ASP A 270 -13.07 9.26 16.45
N VAL A 271 -12.95 10.51 16.02
CA VAL A 271 -11.68 11.16 15.70
C VAL A 271 -10.75 11.19 16.92
N GLU A 272 -11.27 11.59 18.08
CA GLU A 272 -10.48 11.67 19.31
C GLU A 272 -9.98 10.30 19.76
N LEU A 273 -10.81 9.25 19.64
CA LEU A 273 -10.43 7.87 19.95
C LEU A 273 -9.33 7.38 18.98
N LEU A 274 -9.53 7.50 17.66
CA LEU A 274 -8.54 7.09 16.68
C LEU A 274 -7.18 7.79 16.91
N ARG A 275 -7.21 9.07 17.29
CA ARG A 275 -6.00 9.83 17.60
C ARG A 275 -5.34 9.36 18.89
N ARG A 276 -6.11 9.19 19.97
CA ARG A 276 -5.65 8.74 21.28
C ARG A 276 -4.92 7.41 21.20
N TYR A 277 -5.44 6.48 20.39
CA TYR A 277 -4.87 5.15 20.22
C TYR A 277 -3.83 5.06 19.09
N ARG A 278 -3.53 6.20 18.40
CA ARG A 278 -2.56 6.27 17.31
C ARG A 278 -2.83 5.25 16.19
N VAL A 279 -4.09 5.07 15.86
CA VAL A 279 -4.54 4.16 14.80
C VAL A 279 -3.97 4.60 13.45
N GLY A 280 -3.45 3.67 12.66
CA GLY A 280 -3.01 3.93 11.28
C GLY A 280 -4.20 4.21 10.37
N LEU A 281 -4.16 5.32 9.61
CA LEU A 281 -5.27 5.73 8.74
C LEU A 281 -4.94 5.47 7.28
N VAL A 282 -5.85 4.81 6.56
CA VAL A 282 -5.67 4.53 5.12
C VAL A 282 -6.75 5.24 4.33
N ARG A 283 -6.33 6.18 3.50
CA ARG A 283 -7.22 6.91 2.60
C ARG A 283 -7.21 6.30 1.22
N CYS A 284 -8.39 5.91 0.73
CA CYS A 284 -8.58 5.47 -0.64
C CYS A 284 -9.17 6.62 -1.45
N HIS A 285 -8.61 6.88 -2.64
CA HIS A 285 -9.16 7.87 -3.55
C HIS A 285 -10.36 7.28 -4.28
N HIS A 286 -11.54 7.88 -4.12
CA HIS A 286 -12.75 7.48 -4.82
C HIS A 286 -13.34 8.66 -5.63
N PRO A 287 -13.76 8.46 -6.89
CA PRO A 287 -14.32 9.54 -7.72
C PRO A 287 -15.59 10.20 -7.15
N PHE A 288 -16.27 9.52 -6.23
CA PHE A 288 -17.51 10.02 -5.59
C PHE A 288 -17.31 10.62 -4.20
N GLU A 289 -16.07 10.77 -3.75
CA GLU A 289 -15.72 11.27 -2.39
C GLU A 289 -15.83 12.79 -2.23
N HIS A 290 -16.64 13.48 -3.02
CA HIS A 290 -16.85 14.92 -2.88
C HIS A 290 -17.48 15.38 -1.55
N GLN A 291 -17.81 14.44 -0.66
CA GLN A 291 -18.44 14.71 0.64
C GLN A 291 -17.54 14.44 1.85
N MET A 292 -16.26 14.17 1.64
CA MET A 292 -15.36 13.83 2.76
C MET A 292 -15.07 15.03 3.66
N ARG A 293 -15.18 14.80 4.98
CA ARG A 293 -14.62 15.71 5.98
C ARG A 293 -13.16 16.02 5.64
N ASN A 294 -12.80 17.27 5.80
CA ASN A 294 -11.45 17.75 5.54
C ASN A 294 -10.46 17.06 6.51
N TRP A 295 -9.63 16.16 6.01
CA TRP A 295 -8.65 15.38 6.79
C TRP A 295 -7.49 16.25 7.33
N THR A 296 -7.53 17.57 7.15
CA THR A 296 -6.44 18.48 7.58
C THR A 296 -6.13 18.41 9.06
N TRP A 297 -7.07 17.94 9.89
CA TRP A 297 -6.88 17.78 11.33
C TRP A 297 -6.15 16.47 11.70
N MET A 298 -6.24 15.41 10.86
CA MET A 298 -5.57 14.12 11.08
C MET A 298 -4.08 14.17 10.74
N SER A 299 -3.68 14.97 9.76
CA SER A 299 -2.34 14.94 9.16
C SER A 299 -1.18 15.35 10.08
N ARG A 300 -1.44 15.83 11.27
CA ARG A 300 -0.39 16.40 12.13
C ARG A 300 0.20 15.45 13.16
N GLU A 301 -0.51 14.39 13.54
CA GLU A 301 -0.11 13.53 14.66
C GLU A 301 -0.33 12.03 14.41
N GLN A 302 -0.97 11.64 13.30
CA GLN A 302 -1.27 10.24 12.98
C GLN A 302 -0.61 9.80 11.68
N PRO A 303 -0.12 8.56 11.58
CA PRO A 303 0.34 7.99 10.33
C PRO A 303 -0.83 7.89 9.33
N ILE A 304 -0.64 8.46 8.14
CA ILE A 304 -1.61 8.39 7.05
C ILE A 304 -0.96 7.70 5.86
N ALA A 305 -1.68 6.77 5.28
CA ALA A 305 -1.33 6.06 4.05
C ALA A 305 -2.35 6.31 2.95
N LEU A 306 -1.95 6.05 1.72
CA LEU A 306 -2.83 6.00 0.56
C LEU A 306 -3.08 4.55 0.14
N GLY A 307 -4.31 4.25 -0.26
CA GLY A 307 -4.74 3.00 -0.85
C GLY A 307 -5.50 3.20 -2.15
N SER A 308 -5.52 2.21 -3.02
CA SER A 308 -6.32 2.24 -4.25
C SER A 308 -7.79 1.91 -4.00
N GLY A 309 -8.10 1.16 -2.96
CA GLY A 309 -9.46 0.78 -2.59
C GLY A 309 -10.15 -0.15 -3.57
N GLY A 310 -9.50 -0.55 -4.65
CA GLY A 310 -10.07 -1.43 -5.67
C GLY A 310 -11.11 -0.79 -6.60
N TYR A 311 -11.42 0.49 -6.42
CA TYR A 311 -12.47 1.18 -7.18
C TYR A 311 -12.09 1.55 -8.60
N GLY A 312 -10.82 1.84 -8.83
CA GLY A 312 -10.34 2.34 -10.12
C GLY A 312 -10.27 1.26 -11.18
N LEU A 313 -10.26 0.00 -10.82
CA LEU A 313 -10.04 -1.14 -11.73
C LEU A 313 -8.80 -0.97 -12.63
N ASN A 314 -7.95 -0.01 -12.31
CA ASN A 314 -6.75 0.34 -13.05
C ASN A 314 -5.58 0.52 -12.08
N TYR A 315 -5.11 -0.57 -11.51
CA TYR A 315 -3.98 -0.60 -10.57
C TYR A 315 -2.71 0.06 -11.14
N TYR A 316 -2.60 0.07 -12.46
CA TYR A 316 -1.48 0.65 -13.18
C TYR A 316 -1.29 2.16 -12.93
N ALA A 317 -2.38 2.89 -12.64
CA ALA A 317 -2.33 4.34 -12.45
C ALA A 317 -2.73 4.78 -11.03
N ASP A 318 -3.35 3.92 -10.23
CA ASP A 318 -4.10 4.32 -9.04
C ASP A 318 -3.22 4.97 -7.96
N SER A 319 -2.01 4.45 -7.70
CA SER A 319 -1.12 5.05 -6.69
C SER A 319 -0.73 6.48 -7.03
N PHE A 320 -0.39 6.78 -8.29
CA PHE A 320 -0.07 8.14 -8.72
C PHE A 320 -1.31 9.04 -8.86
N GLN A 321 -2.48 8.49 -9.14
CA GLN A 321 -3.74 9.26 -9.07
C GLN A 321 -4.07 9.66 -7.64
N SER A 322 -3.89 8.76 -6.69
CA SER A 322 -4.02 9.06 -5.26
C SER A 322 -3.02 10.13 -4.82
N ILE A 323 -1.76 10.06 -5.25
CA ILE A 323 -0.76 11.10 -4.99
C ILE A 323 -1.21 12.44 -5.59
N ALA A 324 -1.68 12.45 -6.84
CA ALA A 324 -2.14 13.67 -7.51
C ALA A 324 -3.28 14.36 -6.75
N ALA A 325 -4.20 13.59 -6.20
CA ALA A 325 -5.31 14.11 -5.40
C ALA A 325 -4.86 14.78 -4.07
N HIS A 326 -3.68 14.40 -3.54
CA HIS A 326 -3.15 14.91 -2.27
C HIS A 326 -1.97 15.90 -2.44
N GLY A 327 -1.58 16.18 -3.69
CA GLY A 327 -0.43 17.03 -4.00
C GLY A 327 0.89 16.41 -3.50
N VAL A 328 1.89 17.26 -3.23
CA VAL A 328 3.24 16.82 -2.84
C VAL A 328 3.25 15.98 -1.55
N SER A 329 2.34 16.25 -0.59
CA SER A 329 2.22 15.43 0.62
C SER A 329 1.78 13.98 0.30
N GLY A 330 1.10 13.75 -0.81
CA GLY A 330 0.74 12.42 -1.29
C GLY A 330 1.95 11.52 -1.53
N LEU A 331 3.10 12.08 -1.93
CA LEU A 331 4.35 11.33 -2.08
C LEU A 331 4.83 10.75 -0.74
N TYR A 332 4.72 11.52 0.35
CA TYR A 332 5.01 11.03 1.69
C TYR A 332 4.02 9.95 2.12
N HIS A 333 2.71 10.17 1.92
CA HIS A 333 1.67 9.23 2.31
C HIS A 333 1.68 7.92 1.50
N ALA A 334 2.21 7.93 0.28
CA ALA A 334 2.38 6.73 -0.55
C ALA A 334 3.74 6.03 -0.35
N THR A 335 4.59 6.52 0.53
CA THR A 335 5.93 5.97 0.82
C THR A 335 6.14 5.83 2.32
N GLN A 336 6.78 6.79 2.98
CA GLN A 336 7.13 6.73 4.40
C GLN A 336 5.89 6.66 5.31
N GLY A 337 4.84 7.45 5.03
CA GLY A 337 3.60 7.43 5.81
C GLY A 337 2.91 6.07 5.72
N ALA A 338 2.85 5.47 4.52
CA ALA A 338 2.29 4.13 4.35
C ALA A 338 3.13 3.06 5.04
N ALA A 339 4.46 3.16 4.99
CA ALA A 339 5.33 2.26 5.73
C ALA A 339 5.04 2.31 7.25
N GLN A 340 4.83 3.52 7.82
CA GLN A 340 4.46 3.69 9.22
C GLN A 340 3.09 3.06 9.55
N VAL A 341 2.09 3.26 8.69
CA VAL A 341 0.76 2.65 8.88
C VAL A 341 0.83 1.13 8.87
N MET A 342 1.73 0.56 8.07
CA MET A 342 1.91 -0.89 7.94
C MET A 342 2.94 -1.48 8.92
N GLY A 343 3.60 -0.65 9.77
CA GLY A 343 4.66 -1.12 10.67
C GLY A 343 5.92 -1.58 9.95
N LEU A 344 6.20 -1.04 8.77
CA LEU A 344 7.34 -1.41 7.91
C LEU A 344 8.38 -0.29 7.78
N GLU A 345 8.24 0.80 8.54
CA GLU A 345 9.07 2.01 8.41
C GLU A 345 10.56 1.77 8.67
N GLU A 346 10.90 0.77 9.46
CA GLU A 346 12.31 0.40 9.69
C GLU A 346 12.96 -0.22 8.44
N ASN A 347 12.15 -0.82 7.57
CA ASN A 347 12.64 -1.58 6.42
C ASN A 347 12.49 -0.84 5.09
N ILE A 348 11.37 -0.14 4.86
CA ILE A 348 11.02 0.47 3.57
C ILE A 348 10.47 1.89 3.74
N GLY A 349 10.01 2.50 2.65
CA GLY A 349 9.33 3.80 2.63
C GLY A 349 10.26 5.00 2.47
N THR A 350 11.57 4.84 2.69
CA THR A 350 12.59 5.86 2.42
C THR A 350 13.83 5.24 1.82
N LEU A 351 14.59 6.00 1.02
CA LEU A 351 15.92 5.57 0.56
C LEU A 351 16.94 5.99 1.61
N ALA A 352 17.45 5.02 2.37
CA ALA A 352 18.47 5.23 3.39
C ALA A 352 19.33 3.98 3.57
N ALA A 353 20.58 4.16 3.99
CA ALA A 353 21.47 3.03 4.29
C ALA A 353 20.86 2.13 5.37
N GLY A 354 20.94 0.83 5.18
CA GLY A 354 20.37 -0.20 6.06
C GLY A 354 18.97 -0.65 5.69
N LYS A 355 18.21 0.13 4.93
CA LYS A 355 16.87 -0.25 4.46
C LYS A 355 16.90 -1.18 3.27
N LEU A 356 15.82 -1.90 3.05
CA LEU A 356 15.64 -2.71 1.85
C LEU A 356 15.68 -1.81 0.60
N ALA A 357 16.27 -2.33 -0.45
CA ALA A 357 16.35 -1.63 -1.73
C ALA A 357 15.04 -1.80 -2.51
N ASP A 358 13.97 -1.22 -1.98
CA ASP A 358 12.69 -1.00 -2.65
C ASP A 358 12.76 0.36 -3.34
N VAL A 359 13.12 0.34 -4.61
CA VAL A 359 13.50 1.53 -5.38
C VAL A 359 12.76 1.54 -6.71
N ILE A 360 12.31 2.72 -7.13
CA ILE A 360 11.79 2.93 -8.48
C ILE A 360 12.57 4.04 -9.18
N ALA A 361 12.76 3.88 -10.49
CA ALA A 361 13.37 4.88 -11.36
C ALA A 361 12.32 5.43 -12.32
N LEU A 362 12.22 6.76 -12.39
CA LEU A 362 11.30 7.47 -13.26
C LEU A 362 12.09 8.31 -14.26
N ASP A 363 11.84 8.11 -15.56
CA ASP A 363 12.40 8.97 -16.60
C ASP A 363 11.67 10.33 -16.62
N LEU A 364 12.33 11.35 -16.11
CA LEU A 364 11.78 12.69 -15.98
C LEU A 364 11.46 13.35 -17.33
N ARG A 365 12.07 12.90 -18.44
CA ARG A 365 11.79 13.39 -19.80
C ARG A 365 10.35 13.08 -20.26
N VAL A 366 9.75 12.03 -19.71
CA VAL A 366 8.34 11.68 -19.97
C VAL A 366 7.40 12.69 -19.34
N LEU A 367 7.77 13.28 -18.20
CA LEU A 367 6.97 14.24 -17.46
C LEU A 367 7.16 15.67 -17.97
N ASP A 368 8.39 16.05 -18.23
CA ASP A 368 8.72 17.39 -18.72
C ASP A 368 9.99 17.39 -19.57
N THR A 369 9.86 17.75 -20.83
CA THR A 369 11.00 17.84 -21.75
C THR A 369 11.98 18.95 -21.41
N ARG A 370 11.59 19.94 -20.58
CA ARG A 370 12.43 21.05 -20.13
C ARG A 370 13.53 20.63 -19.15
N ILE A 371 13.48 19.44 -18.59
CA ILE A 371 14.50 18.93 -17.64
C ILE A 371 15.93 18.95 -18.21
N HIS A 372 16.08 18.98 -19.53
CA HIS A 372 17.38 19.10 -20.19
C HIS A 372 17.82 20.55 -20.45
N VAL A 373 17.02 21.52 -20.03
CA VAL A 373 17.35 22.94 -20.23
C VAL A 373 17.87 23.50 -18.91
N ASP A 374 19.17 23.57 -18.75
CA ASP A 374 19.88 24.02 -17.54
C ASP A 374 19.39 25.39 -16.98
N ALA A 375 18.75 26.19 -17.80
CA ALA A 375 18.23 27.52 -17.43
C ALA A 375 16.85 27.48 -16.76
N ILE A 376 16.16 26.34 -16.70
CA ILE A 376 14.78 26.25 -16.19
C ILE A 376 14.78 25.38 -14.93
N SER A 377 14.52 25.99 -13.78
CA SER A 377 14.28 25.25 -12.55
C SER A 377 12.92 24.54 -12.64
N VAL A 378 12.93 23.24 -12.45
CA VAL A 378 11.74 22.38 -12.45
C VAL A 378 11.54 21.82 -11.06
N ASP A 379 10.35 22.02 -10.49
CA ASP A 379 9.95 21.40 -9.22
C ASP A 379 9.55 19.93 -9.47
N ILE A 380 10.51 19.03 -9.29
CA ILE A 380 10.32 17.58 -9.53
C ILE A 380 9.21 16.99 -8.65
N PRO A 381 9.16 17.23 -7.32
CA PRO A 381 8.05 16.80 -6.49
C PRO A 381 6.69 17.22 -7.05
N GLN A 382 6.55 18.45 -7.52
CA GLN A 382 5.31 18.94 -8.11
C GLN A 382 4.96 18.24 -9.43
N LEU A 383 5.94 17.89 -10.26
CA LEU A 383 5.70 17.13 -11.49
C LEU A 383 5.08 15.76 -11.23
N LEU A 384 5.47 15.10 -10.15
CA LEU A 384 4.95 13.78 -9.78
C LEU A 384 3.46 13.82 -9.41
N THR A 385 2.94 14.99 -9.06
CA THR A 385 1.51 15.17 -8.73
C THR A 385 0.61 15.40 -9.95
N LEU A 386 1.15 15.39 -11.16
CA LEU A 386 0.35 15.63 -12.38
C LEU A 386 -0.46 14.41 -12.87
N GLY A 387 -0.51 13.31 -12.09
CA GLY A 387 -1.32 12.13 -12.39
C GLY A 387 -0.83 11.27 -13.55
N ARG A 388 0.34 11.57 -14.14
CA ARG A 388 0.96 10.82 -15.25
C ARG A 388 2.30 10.18 -14.89
N ALA A 389 2.71 10.25 -13.63
CA ALA A 389 4.03 9.79 -13.22
C ALA A 389 4.22 8.28 -13.34
N ASN A 390 3.13 7.49 -13.32
CA ASN A 390 3.16 6.06 -13.66
C ASN A 390 3.74 5.78 -15.05
N GLN A 391 3.54 6.68 -16.01
CA GLN A 391 4.10 6.55 -17.36
C GLN A 391 5.61 6.76 -17.41
N ALA A 392 6.19 7.38 -16.40
CA ALA A 392 7.61 7.65 -16.30
C ALA A 392 8.39 6.52 -15.60
N VAL A 393 7.72 5.59 -14.91
CA VAL A 393 8.38 4.46 -14.24
C VAL A 393 9.03 3.56 -15.31
N THR A 394 10.34 3.38 -15.22
CA THR A 394 11.12 2.54 -16.15
C THR A 394 11.65 1.30 -15.48
N ASP A 395 12.04 1.39 -14.22
CA ASP A 395 12.70 0.30 -13.51
C ASP A 395 12.19 0.23 -12.06
N VAL A 396 12.06 -1.00 -11.57
CA VAL A 396 11.59 -1.28 -10.20
C VAL A 396 12.45 -2.36 -9.57
N TRP A 397 12.93 -2.09 -8.36
CA TRP A 397 13.62 -3.07 -7.52
C TRP A 397 12.78 -3.33 -6.27
N VAL A 398 12.64 -4.60 -5.93
CA VAL A 398 12.00 -5.07 -4.70
C VAL A 398 13.03 -5.85 -3.90
N ALA A 399 13.35 -5.38 -2.71
CA ALA A 399 14.41 -5.95 -1.88
C ALA A 399 15.70 -6.23 -2.69
N GLY A 400 16.16 -5.24 -3.47
CA GLY A 400 17.37 -5.32 -4.26
C GLY A 400 17.28 -6.09 -5.58
N SER A 401 16.22 -6.88 -5.78
CA SER A 401 16.00 -7.62 -7.02
C SER A 401 15.28 -6.73 -8.04
N ARG A 402 15.85 -6.54 -9.22
CA ARG A 402 15.22 -5.80 -10.32
C ARG A 402 14.07 -6.62 -10.87
N ARG A 403 12.84 -6.13 -10.76
CA ARG A 403 11.60 -6.77 -11.21
C ARG A 403 11.05 -6.16 -12.48
N VAL A 404 11.34 -4.89 -12.71
CA VAL A 404 11.01 -4.19 -13.95
C VAL A 404 12.27 -3.58 -14.51
N SER A 405 12.51 -3.75 -15.80
CA SER A 405 13.58 -3.13 -16.55
C SER A 405 13.03 -2.56 -17.85
N SER A 406 13.28 -1.28 -18.10
CA SER A 406 12.80 -0.60 -19.30
C SER A 406 11.30 -0.81 -19.53
N ARG A 407 10.50 -0.73 -18.45
CA ARG A 407 9.02 -0.91 -18.42
C ARG A 407 8.52 -2.33 -18.73
N GLN A 408 9.38 -3.33 -18.65
CA GLN A 408 9.02 -4.73 -18.84
C GLN A 408 9.38 -5.54 -17.59
N LEU A 409 8.54 -6.51 -17.25
CA LEU A 409 8.87 -7.46 -16.19
C LEU A 409 10.14 -8.22 -16.60
N VAL A 410 10.99 -8.48 -15.60
CA VAL A 410 12.15 -9.35 -15.72
C VAL A 410 12.04 -10.48 -14.70
N ASP A 411 12.55 -11.65 -15.05
CA ASP A 411 12.51 -12.88 -14.24
C ASP A 411 13.34 -12.77 -12.94
#